data_f2f0c8ab1574a9e0f0c0f3d3a7a25aba
#
_entry.id   f2f0c8ab1574a9e0f0c0f3d3a7a25aba
#
_cell.length_a   1.000
_cell.length_b   1.000
_cell.length_c   1.000
_cell.angle_alpha   90.00
_cell.angle_beta   90.00
_cell.angle_gamma   90.00
#
_symmetry.space_group_name_H-M   'P 1'
#
loop_
_entity.id
_entity.type
_entity.pdbx_description
1 polymer ?
#
loop_
_entity_poly.entity_id
_entity_poly.type
_entity_poly.pdbx_seq_one_letter_code
_entity_poly.pdbx_strand_id
1 'polypeptide(L)'
;MAHSLRSQGSIRTPLGARVGTTELKIAFVMMIKAGLSRCLVLTAAAAATAVLAGCGGLGASGPHTRTGEAAGLLPSASAGPHTAYGTSGPPPPSSSGSGHEDGEPSSDPTATGSAPPSGPAAMGSAPVAFPDAYRRWGLDRPLIPPPRPPRVKPPLAAMWPPVPGLATVIRRVATTDRVVFLTLDDGIEKDPAFIDQARDLGLPFTQFLEDEVIGDHYDYFRRLRELGNRIGNHTLTHPKLAGEDYAFQLHEICGQQDVLHYRLGLEPHLFRPPYGDYDWNTLRAAADCGLGKVVLWRAEMEPDGLVYRSGGGLRPGDIILAHFRGPDMLKGATMTDMITSLLREVQAQGFAVARLEDYI
;
A
#
# COMPACT_ATOMS: atom_id res chain seq x y z
N MET A 1 -38.70 60.88 -20.69
CA MET A 1 -39.73 59.87 -21.02
C MET A 1 -39.19 58.57 -20.47
N ALA A 2 -39.52 58.21 -19.26
CA ALA A 2 -40.65 57.39 -18.78
C ALA A 2 -40.54 55.95 -19.36
N HIS A 3 -40.31 54.92 -18.64
CA HIS A 3 -41.04 54.11 -17.67
C HIS A 3 -40.17 52.92 -17.31
N SER A 4 -40.03 52.48 -16.18
CA SER A 4 -40.84 51.94 -15.06
C SER A 4 -40.50 50.48 -14.77
N LEU A 5 -39.94 50.30 -13.59
CA LEU A 5 -40.13 49.26 -12.56
C LEU A 5 -40.83 47.94 -12.94
N ARG A 6 -40.22 46.80 -12.57
CA ARG A 6 -40.80 45.93 -11.54
C ARG A 6 -39.81 44.88 -11.01
N SER A 7 -39.72 44.90 -9.73
CA SER A 7 -39.17 43.90 -8.80
C SER A 7 -40.02 42.61 -8.84
N GLN A 8 -39.42 41.45 -8.87
CA GLN A 8 -39.98 40.26 -8.22
C GLN A 8 -38.89 39.43 -7.56
N GLY A 9 -38.98 39.36 -6.26
CA GLY A 9 -38.18 38.48 -5.42
C GLY A 9 -38.58 37.03 -5.60
N SER A 10 -37.61 36.15 -5.70
CA SER A 10 -37.81 34.72 -5.63
C SER A 10 -37.03 34.17 -4.46
N ILE A 11 -37.76 33.63 -3.52
CA ILE A 11 -37.27 32.92 -2.32
C ILE A 11 -36.67 31.59 -2.78
N ARG A 12 -35.40 31.39 -2.52
CA ARG A 12 -34.72 30.09 -2.73
C ARG A 12 -34.77 29.26 -1.44
N THR A 13 -35.47 28.15 -1.53
CA THR A 13 -35.41 27.05 -0.55
C THR A 13 -34.08 26.30 -0.68
N PRO A 14 -33.46 25.80 0.42
CA PRO A 14 -32.20 25.06 0.35
C PRO A 14 -32.41 23.64 -0.17
N LEU A 15 -31.64 23.28 -1.18
CA LEU A 15 -31.59 21.94 -1.78
C LEU A 15 -30.99 20.95 -0.79
N GLY A 16 -31.64 19.79 -0.68
CA GLY A 16 -31.16 18.65 0.06
C GLY A 16 -29.86 18.06 -0.51
N ALA A 17 -28.98 17.70 0.37
CA ALA A 17 -27.73 16.98 0.06
C ALA A 17 -28.07 15.60 -0.53
N ARG A 18 -27.69 15.37 -1.77
CA ARG A 18 -27.63 14.02 -2.35
C ARG A 18 -26.37 13.33 -1.86
N VAL A 19 -26.53 12.33 -1.01
CA VAL A 19 -25.47 11.38 -0.68
C VAL A 19 -25.17 10.57 -1.94
N GLY A 20 -23.92 10.66 -2.42
CA GLY A 20 -23.51 10.03 -3.67
C GLY A 20 -23.44 8.51 -3.55
N THR A 21 -23.97 7.82 -4.56
CA THR A 21 -23.98 6.36 -4.72
C THR A 21 -22.60 5.69 -4.70
N THR A 22 -21.53 6.46 -4.69
CA THR A 22 -20.12 5.99 -4.69
C THR A 22 -19.68 5.48 -3.33
N GLU A 23 -20.13 6.07 -2.22
CA GLU A 23 -19.79 5.61 -0.88
C GLU A 23 -20.43 4.25 -0.52
N LEU A 24 -21.64 4.00 -1.05
CA LEU A 24 -22.31 2.72 -0.84
C LEU A 24 -21.62 1.56 -1.57
N LYS A 25 -20.97 1.83 -2.71
CA LYS A 25 -20.22 0.80 -3.45
C LYS A 25 -18.91 0.42 -2.77
N ILE A 26 -18.22 1.38 -2.16
CA ILE A 26 -16.98 1.12 -1.42
C ILE A 26 -17.26 0.27 -0.17
N ALA A 27 -18.35 0.54 0.54
CA ALA A 27 -18.77 -0.28 1.68
C ALA A 27 -19.16 -1.73 1.27
N PHE A 28 -19.72 -1.93 0.08
CA PHE A 28 -20.12 -3.25 -0.40
C PHE A 28 -18.93 -4.12 -0.81
N VAL A 29 -17.91 -3.55 -1.42
CA VAL A 29 -16.67 -4.28 -1.79
C VAL A 29 -15.86 -4.65 -0.53
N MET A 30 -15.87 -3.80 0.50
CA MET A 30 -15.21 -4.11 1.79
C MET A 30 -15.92 -5.24 2.56
N MET A 31 -17.24 -5.39 2.47
CA MET A 31 -17.98 -6.47 3.15
C MET A 31 -17.70 -7.87 2.57
N ILE A 32 -17.35 -7.96 1.30
CA ILE A 32 -17.07 -9.26 0.65
C ILE A 32 -15.71 -9.81 1.07
N LYS A 33 -14.72 -8.93 1.34
CA LYS A 33 -13.37 -9.34 1.79
C LYS A 33 -13.31 -9.75 3.28
N ALA A 34 -14.29 -9.34 4.12
CA ALA A 34 -14.27 -9.60 5.56
C ALA A 34 -14.79 -10.97 5.98
N GLY A 35 -15.06 -11.90 5.08
CA GLY A 35 -15.45 -13.29 5.44
C GLY A 35 -16.76 -13.42 6.24
N LEU A 36 -17.56 -12.38 6.40
CA LEU A 36 -18.85 -12.40 7.07
C LEU A 36 -19.95 -12.89 6.11
N SER A 37 -19.78 -14.11 5.66
CA SER A 37 -20.70 -14.81 4.80
C SER A 37 -21.73 -15.55 5.64
N ARG A 38 -23.02 -15.31 5.39
CA ARG A 38 -24.16 -16.20 5.58
C ARG A 38 -25.11 -16.06 6.76
N CYS A 39 -25.08 -15.03 7.61
CA CYS A 39 -26.14 -14.93 8.63
C CYS A 39 -26.99 -13.65 8.65
N LEU A 40 -26.87 -12.72 7.72
CA LEU A 40 -27.61 -11.45 7.79
C LEU A 40 -28.59 -11.16 6.64
N VAL A 41 -28.98 -12.16 5.85
CA VAL A 41 -29.95 -11.97 4.74
C VAL A 41 -31.40 -12.34 5.15
N LEU A 42 -31.64 -12.84 6.36
CA LEU A 42 -32.97 -13.33 6.79
C LEU A 42 -33.72 -12.41 7.79
N THR A 43 -33.19 -11.26 8.18
CA THR A 43 -33.87 -10.36 9.14
C THR A 43 -34.35 -9.01 8.57
N ALA A 44 -34.12 -8.71 7.31
CA ALA A 44 -34.58 -7.46 6.71
C ALA A 44 -35.94 -7.53 5.98
N ALA A 45 -36.57 -8.71 5.90
CA ALA A 45 -37.86 -8.89 5.20
C ALA A 45 -39.10 -8.94 6.13
N ALA A 46 -38.91 -8.80 7.46
CA ALA A 46 -40.03 -8.95 8.44
C ALA A 46 -40.49 -7.63 9.07
N ALA A 47 -40.00 -6.46 8.65
CA ALA A 47 -40.33 -5.17 9.30
C ALA A 47 -41.27 -4.27 8.49
N ALA A 48 -41.89 -4.72 7.40
CA ALA A 48 -42.71 -3.87 6.51
C ALA A 48 -44.23 -4.17 6.49
N THR A 49 -44.76 -5.03 7.39
CA THR A 49 -46.21 -5.36 7.36
C THR A 49 -46.83 -5.45 8.77
N ALA A 50 -46.75 -4.42 9.58
CA ALA A 50 -47.55 -4.33 10.80
C ALA A 50 -47.88 -2.89 11.20
N VAL A 51 -48.65 -2.19 10.36
CA VAL A 51 -49.46 -1.03 10.78
C VAL A 51 -50.78 -1.12 10.05
N LEU A 52 -51.80 -1.71 10.72
CA LEU A 52 -53.22 -1.35 10.62
C LEU A 52 -54.07 -2.42 11.36
N ALA A 53 -54.84 -1.92 12.29
CA ALA A 53 -55.95 -2.54 13.07
C ALA A 53 -55.56 -2.81 14.53
N GLY A 54 -56.07 -2.16 15.56
CA GLY A 54 -57.35 -1.60 15.79
C GLY A 54 -57.75 -1.93 17.23
N CYS A 55 -58.06 -0.95 18.01
CA CYS A 55 -58.75 -0.84 19.26
C CYS A 55 -59.30 -2.09 20.00
N GLY A 56 -59.12 -2.11 21.32
CA GLY A 56 -60.17 -2.56 22.27
C GLY A 56 -59.73 -3.47 23.35
N GLY A 57 -59.94 -3.07 24.66
CA GLY A 57 -60.29 -3.98 25.72
C GLY A 57 -59.43 -3.92 27.00
N LEU A 58 -60.00 -3.26 27.95
CA LEU A 58 -59.71 -3.15 29.40
C LEU A 58 -59.61 -4.49 30.14
N GLY A 59 -58.80 -4.55 31.21
CA GLY A 59 -58.89 -5.60 32.20
C GLY A 59 -57.75 -5.59 33.20
N ALA A 60 -58.10 -5.23 34.45
CA ALA A 60 -57.26 -4.99 35.63
C ALA A 60 -56.78 -6.29 36.34
N SER A 61 -55.83 -6.06 37.25
CA SER A 61 -55.60 -6.70 38.56
C SER A 61 -54.19 -7.30 38.76
N GLY A 62 -53.47 -6.77 39.58
CA GLY A 62 -52.33 -6.77 40.43
C GLY A 62 -52.15 -8.04 41.36
N PRO A 63 -51.38 -7.89 42.47
CA PRO A 63 -49.97 -8.27 42.50
C PRO A 63 -49.67 -9.46 43.43
N HIS A 64 -48.51 -10.08 43.36
CA HIS A 64 -47.93 -10.81 44.51
C HIS A 64 -46.39 -10.91 44.44
N THR A 65 -45.80 -10.47 45.52
CA THR A 65 -44.45 -10.63 46.06
C THR A 65 -44.06 -12.11 46.30
N ARG A 66 -42.75 -12.44 46.12
CA ARG A 66 -41.88 -13.00 47.19
C ARG A 66 -40.52 -13.47 46.65
N THR A 67 -39.52 -12.87 47.20
CA THR A 67 -38.27 -13.35 47.83
C THR A 67 -37.87 -14.82 47.63
N GLY A 68 -36.59 -15.05 47.31
CA GLY A 68 -35.89 -16.31 47.44
C GLY A 68 -34.43 -16.23 46.99
N GLU A 69 -33.59 -16.07 47.96
CA GLU A 69 -32.14 -16.12 47.99
C GLU A 69 -31.67 -17.56 47.76
N ALA A 70 -30.63 -17.82 46.95
CA ALA A 70 -29.66 -18.89 47.19
C ALA A 70 -28.38 -18.70 46.38
N ALA A 71 -27.30 -18.67 47.08
CA ALA A 71 -25.90 -18.71 46.63
C ALA A 71 -25.56 -20.06 46.00
N GLY A 72 -24.61 -20.08 45.06
CA GLY A 72 -24.06 -21.35 44.58
C GLY A 72 -22.98 -21.23 43.52
N LEU A 73 -21.72 -21.11 43.95
CA LEU A 73 -20.53 -21.79 43.46
C LEU A 73 -20.07 -21.60 41.99
N LEU A 74 -18.96 -20.89 41.83
CA LEU A 74 -18.05 -20.91 40.71
C LEU A 74 -17.31 -22.27 40.61
N PRO A 75 -17.05 -22.82 39.44
CA PRO A 75 -15.99 -23.79 39.28
C PRO A 75 -14.68 -23.11 38.81
N SER A 76 -13.66 -23.50 39.52
CA SER A 76 -12.24 -23.21 39.34
C SER A 76 -11.73 -23.59 37.96
N ALA A 77 -11.03 -22.68 37.25
CA ALA A 77 -10.30 -23.00 36.05
C ALA A 77 -8.97 -23.63 36.44
N SER A 78 -8.75 -24.85 35.98
CA SER A 78 -7.47 -25.55 36.08
C SER A 78 -6.48 -25.02 35.04
N ALA A 79 -5.34 -24.57 35.51
CA ALA A 79 -4.20 -24.20 34.67
C ALA A 79 -3.49 -25.46 34.17
N GLY A 80 -3.36 -25.61 32.86
CA GLY A 80 -2.47 -26.59 32.21
C GLY A 80 -1.09 -25.96 31.94
N PRO A 81 -0.03 -26.77 31.87
CA PRO A 81 1.35 -26.27 31.96
C PRO A 81 1.84 -25.65 30.64
N HIS A 82 2.40 -24.45 30.74
CA HIS A 82 3.18 -23.79 29.69
C HIS A 82 4.51 -24.51 29.50
N THR A 83 4.71 -25.12 28.35
CA THR A 83 6.02 -25.58 27.89
C THR A 83 6.83 -24.36 27.42
N ALA A 84 7.86 -24.05 28.19
CA ALA A 84 8.88 -23.06 27.83
C ALA A 84 9.74 -23.60 26.68
N TYR A 85 9.75 -22.92 25.55
CA TYR A 85 10.78 -23.14 24.52
C TYR A 85 12.06 -22.44 24.95
N GLY A 86 13.09 -23.27 25.22
CA GLY A 86 14.42 -22.83 25.59
C GLY A 86 15.13 -22.16 24.42
N THR A 87 15.64 -20.99 24.70
CA THR A 87 16.63 -20.27 23.88
C THR A 87 17.96 -21.01 23.95
N SER A 88 18.37 -21.64 22.84
CA SER A 88 19.73 -22.12 22.63
C SER A 88 20.41 -21.24 21.60
N GLY A 89 21.13 -20.23 22.06
CA GLY A 89 22.08 -19.49 21.25
C GLY A 89 23.37 -20.29 21.09
N PRO A 90 24.12 -20.14 19.96
CA PRO A 90 25.40 -20.79 19.78
C PRO A 90 26.48 -20.16 20.71
N PRO A 91 27.47 -20.97 21.19
CA PRO A 91 28.49 -20.49 22.09
C PRO A 91 29.53 -19.60 21.37
N PRO A 92 30.17 -18.67 22.08
CA PRO A 92 31.26 -17.85 21.54
C PRO A 92 32.55 -18.65 21.33
N PRO A 93 33.41 -18.26 20.38
CA PRO A 93 34.68 -18.95 20.15
C PRO A 93 35.67 -18.66 21.28
N SER A 94 36.27 -19.71 21.77
CA SER A 94 37.29 -19.70 22.81
C SER A 94 38.61 -19.11 22.30
N SER A 95 39.13 -18.12 23.01
CA SER A 95 40.49 -17.65 22.89
C SER A 95 41.43 -18.58 23.65
N SER A 96 42.42 -19.18 23.01
CA SER A 96 43.61 -19.72 23.67
C SER A 96 44.84 -19.12 23.00
N GLY A 97 45.64 -18.50 23.85
CA GLY A 97 46.82 -17.76 23.49
C GLY A 97 48.10 -18.56 23.45
N SER A 98 49.12 -17.79 23.11
CA SER A 98 50.57 -17.91 23.42
C SER A 98 51.44 -18.85 22.61
N GLY A 99 52.48 -18.23 22.04
CA GLY A 99 53.71 -18.87 21.56
C GLY A 99 54.56 -17.91 20.76
N HIS A 100 55.49 -17.24 21.44
CA HIS A 100 56.61 -16.51 20.85
C HIS A 100 57.48 -17.45 20.04
N GLU A 101 58.05 -16.99 18.91
CA GLU A 101 59.48 -17.13 18.61
C GLU A 101 59.90 -16.24 17.44
N ASP A 102 61.07 -15.63 17.60
CA ASP A 102 61.77 -14.65 16.78
C ASP A 102 62.31 -15.20 15.48
N GLY A 103 62.47 -14.36 14.47
CA GLY A 103 63.22 -14.68 13.27
C GLY A 103 63.05 -13.69 12.13
N GLU A 104 63.91 -12.67 12.09
CA GLU A 104 64.19 -11.76 10.94
C GLU A 104 65.48 -12.21 10.24
N PRO A 105 65.88 -11.64 9.08
CA PRO A 105 65.16 -11.20 7.86
C PRO A 105 65.75 -11.82 6.57
N SER A 106 65.04 -11.72 5.44
CA SER A 106 65.75 -11.73 4.12
C SER A 106 64.89 -11.11 3.00
N SER A 107 65.39 -9.98 2.55
CA SER A 107 65.41 -9.37 1.20
C SER A 107 64.42 -9.81 0.08
N ASP A 108 63.66 -8.84 -0.36
CA ASP A 108 63.19 -8.37 -1.68
C ASP A 108 63.54 -9.20 -2.96
N PRO A 109 62.76 -9.21 -4.07
CA PRO A 109 62.23 -8.00 -4.74
C PRO A 109 60.86 -8.10 -5.46
N THR A 110 60.21 -6.94 -5.56
CA THR A 110 59.38 -6.42 -6.67
C THR A 110 58.49 -7.38 -7.45
N ALA A 111 57.17 -7.24 -7.20
CA ALA A 111 56.15 -7.43 -8.25
C ALA A 111 55.07 -6.33 -8.14
N THR A 112 55.17 -5.38 -9.03
CA THR A 112 54.16 -4.36 -9.32
C THR A 112 52.87 -5.03 -9.84
N GLY A 113 51.93 -5.24 -8.92
CA GLY A 113 50.54 -5.62 -9.28
C GLY A 113 49.65 -4.43 -9.10
N SER A 114 49.38 -3.71 -10.18
CA SER A 114 48.37 -2.63 -10.23
C SER A 114 47.00 -3.20 -9.91
N ALA A 115 46.45 -2.80 -8.76
CA ALA A 115 45.02 -2.99 -8.49
C ALA A 115 44.21 -2.18 -9.53
N PRO A 116 43.12 -2.73 -10.10
CA PRO A 116 42.26 -1.96 -10.95
C PRO A 116 41.55 -0.88 -10.11
N PRO A 117 41.37 0.34 -10.65
CA PRO A 117 40.66 1.39 -9.93
C PRO A 117 39.20 0.97 -9.73
N SER A 118 38.75 1.00 -8.47
CA SER A 118 37.34 0.90 -8.12
C SER A 118 36.63 2.12 -8.70
N GLY A 119 36.15 2.00 -9.96
CA GLY A 119 35.26 2.98 -10.55
C GLY A 119 33.94 3.02 -9.79
N PRO A 120 33.29 4.19 -9.71
CA PRO A 120 31.97 4.30 -9.10
C PRO A 120 31.02 3.34 -9.81
N ALA A 121 30.28 2.54 -9.02
CA ALA A 121 29.26 1.65 -9.51
C ALA A 121 28.35 2.42 -10.48
N ALA A 122 28.32 2.00 -11.73
CA ALA A 122 27.48 2.59 -12.76
C ALA A 122 26.05 2.59 -12.23
N MET A 123 25.50 3.77 -12.00
CA MET A 123 24.05 3.93 -11.79
C MET A 123 23.39 3.33 -13.02
N GLY A 124 22.62 2.25 -12.80
CA GLY A 124 21.98 1.49 -13.85
C GLY A 124 21.22 2.42 -14.79
N SER A 125 21.63 2.40 -16.05
CA SER A 125 20.92 3.06 -17.12
C SER A 125 19.46 2.61 -17.08
N ALA A 126 18.52 3.55 -17.21
CA ALA A 126 17.11 3.21 -17.36
C ALA A 126 16.95 2.17 -18.46
N PRO A 127 16.07 1.16 -18.30
CA PRO A 127 15.84 0.15 -19.31
C PRO A 127 15.55 0.84 -20.66
N VAL A 128 16.26 0.44 -21.69
CA VAL A 128 16.06 0.99 -23.03
C VAL A 128 14.77 0.36 -23.58
N ALA A 129 13.70 1.13 -23.66
CA ALA A 129 12.46 0.70 -24.30
C ALA A 129 12.74 0.36 -25.77
N PHE A 130 12.21 -0.76 -26.26
CA PHE A 130 12.25 -1.10 -27.67
C PHE A 130 11.34 -0.14 -28.46
N PRO A 131 11.81 0.50 -29.56
CA PRO A 131 11.08 1.59 -30.22
C PRO A 131 9.64 1.28 -30.63
N ASP A 132 9.35 0.01 -30.98
CA ASP A 132 8.01 -0.42 -31.42
C ASP A 132 7.27 -1.33 -30.43
N ALA A 133 7.82 -1.57 -29.24
CA ALA A 133 7.24 -2.46 -28.25
C ALA A 133 5.84 -2.02 -27.78
N TYR A 134 5.56 -0.72 -27.81
CA TYR A 134 4.27 -0.18 -27.42
C TYR A 134 3.10 -0.82 -28.20
N ARG A 135 3.30 -1.14 -29.51
CA ARG A 135 2.27 -1.78 -30.35
C ARG A 135 1.98 -3.21 -29.90
N ARG A 136 3.02 -3.96 -29.53
CA ARG A 136 2.87 -5.32 -28.97
C ARG A 136 1.97 -5.32 -27.74
N TRP A 137 2.08 -4.27 -26.94
CA TRP A 137 1.31 -4.10 -25.71
C TRP A 137 0.03 -3.25 -25.89
N GLY A 138 -0.43 -3.12 -27.15
CA GLY A 138 -1.72 -2.49 -27.46
C GLY A 138 -1.78 -0.98 -27.25
N LEU A 139 -0.65 -0.29 -27.10
CA LEU A 139 -0.64 1.17 -27.04
C LEU A 139 -0.61 1.77 -28.45
N ASP A 140 -1.28 2.92 -28.64
CA ASP A 140 -1.36 3.61 -29.95
C ASP A 140 -0.07 4.37 -30.27
N ARG A 141 0.71 4.71 -29.27
CA ARG A 141 1.96 5.48 -29.37
C ARG A 141 2.94 5.10 -28.25
N PRO A 142 4.25 5.36 -28.43
CA PRO A 142 5.24 5.16 -27.40
C PRO A 142 4.87 5.92 -26.12
N LEU A 143 5.32 5.46 -24.95
CA LEU A 143 5.18 6.20 -23.71
C LEU A 143 5.86 7.57 -23.84
N ILE A 144 5.25 8.59 -23.27
CA ILE A 144 5.86 9.91 -23.18
C ILE A 144 7.08 9.79 -22.27
N PRO A 145 8.31 10.12 -22.75
CA PRO A 145 9.49 10.05 -21.91
C PRO A 145 9.36 11.02 -20.72
N PRO A 146 9.67 10.61 -19.49
CA PRO A 146 9.70 11.53 -18.37
C PRO A 146 10.85 12.53 -18.55
N PRO A 147 10.71 13.76 -18.01
CA PRO A 147 11.82 14.70 -17.95
C PRO A 147 12.98 14.11 -17.13
N ARG A 148 14.16 14.70 -17.27
CA ARG A 148 15.29 14.31 -16.41
C ARG A 148 14.92 14.51 -14.94
N PRO A 149 15.27 13.55 -14.06
CA PRO A 149 15.04 13.73 -12.64
C PRO A 149 15.60 15.04 -12.10
N PRO A 150 14.91 15.71 -11.17
CA PRO A 150 15.39 16.96 -10.61
C PRO A 150 16.71 16.72 -9.84
N ARG A 151 17.70 17.60 -10.05
CA ARG A 151 18.99 17.52 -9.33
C ARG A 151 18.83 17.71 -7.82
N VAL A 152 17.84 18.51 -7.44
CA VAL A 152 17.44 18.72 -6.05
C VAL A 152 15.98 18.25 -5.94
N LYS A 153 15.74 17.28 -5.08
CA LYS A 153 14.38 16.77 -4.88
C LYS A 153 13.46 17.88 -4.40
N PRO A 154 12.23 17.99 -4.94
CA PRO A 154 11.28 18.99 -4.49
C PRO A 154 10.91 18.77 -3.00
N PRO A 155 10.45 19.81 -2.30
CA PRO A 155 9.91 19.64 -0.97
C PRO A 155 8.80 18.57 -0.96
N LEU A 156 8.77 17.72 0.07
CA LEU A 156 7.70 16.74 0.21
C LEU A 156 6.36 17.47 0.33
N ALA A 157 5.39 17.08 -0.49
CA ALA A 157 4.00 17.50 -0.33
C ALA A 157 3.38 16.71 0.85
N ALA A 158 3.97 16.88 2.03
CA ALA A 158 3.51 16.24 3.26
C ALA A 158 2.09 16.70 3.58
N MET A 159 1.28 15.80 4.13
CA MET A 159 -0.10 16.12 4.53
C MET A 159 -0.16 17.06 5.74
N TRP A 160 0.90 17.10 6.54
CA TRP A 160 1.15 18.00 7.67
C TRP A 160 2.67 18.20 7.84
N PRO A 161 3.10 19.21 8.59
CA PRO A 161 4.52 19.41 8.87
C PRO A 161 5.17 18.14 9.45
N PRO A 162 6.41 17.81 9.05
CA PRO A 162 7.13 16.66 9.59
C PRO A 162 7.26 16.75 11.12
N VAL A 163 7.00 15.63 11.80
CA VAL A 163 7.14 15.48 13.25
C VAL A 163 8.33 14.56 13.52
N PRO A 164 9.30 14.97 14.36
CA PRO A 164 10.42 14.11 14.73
C PRO A 164 9.95 12.76 15.29
N GLY A 165 10.57 11.66 14.86
CA GLY A 165 10.20 10.30 15.28
C GLY A 165 8.97 9.72 14.61
N LEU A 166 8.39 10.39 13.60
CA LEU A 166 7.27 9.89 12.82
C LEU A 166 7.59 9.88 11.33
N ALA A 167 7.10 8.88 10.63
CA ALA A 167 7.17 8.83 9.17
C ALA A 167 6.30 9.92 8.54
N THR A 168 6.81 10.55 7.47
CA THR A 168 6.11 11.63 6.77
C THR A 168 5.11 11.06 5.76
N VAL A 169 3.84 11.49 5.84
CA VAL A 169 2.79 11.02 4.92
C VAL A 169 2.69 11.92 3.70
N ILE A 170 2.74 11.31 2.51
CA ILE A 170 2.59 11.98 1.21
C ILE A 170 1.49 11.30 0.37
N ARG A 171 0.76 12.09 -0.43
CA ARG A 171 -0.23 11.60 -1.42
C ARG A 171 0.11 11.99 -2.85
N ARG A 172 1.03 12.91 -3.00
CA ARG A 172 1.52 13.43 -4.28
C ARG A 172 2.91 14.01 -4.09
N VAL A 173 3.60 14.22 -5.18
CA VAL A 173 4.87 14.94 -5.21
C VAL A 173 4.62 16.42 -5.59
N ALA A 174 5.32 17.35 -4.94
CA ALA A 174 5.24 18.77 -5.25
C ALA A 174 6.10 19.07 -6.49
N THR A 175 5.57 18.81 -7.68
CA THR A 175 6.23 19.11 -8.95
C THR A 175 5.27 19.79 -9.93
N THR A 176 5.81 20.58 -10.83
CA THR A 176 5.10 21.14 -11.99
C THR A 176 5.30 20.30 -13.26
N ASP A 177 6.22 19.33 -13.22
CA ASP A 177 6.44 18.41 -14.32
C ASP A 177 5.18 17.60 -14.62
N ARG A 178 4.88 17.40 -15.90
CA ARG A 178 3.72 16.56 -16.28
C ARG A 178 4.06 15.09 -16.15
N VAL A 179 4.34 14.67 -14.92
CA VAL A 179 4.63 13.29 -14.54
C VAL A 179 3.64 12.79 -13.50
N VAL A 180 3.40 11.48 -13.54
CA VAL A 180 2.72 10.70 -12.51
C VAL A 180 3.61 9.55 -12.09
N PHE A 181 3.33 8.98 -10.93
CA PHE A 181 4.11 7.90 -10.34
C PHE A 181 3.23 6.66 -10.19
N LEU A 182 3.57 5.60 -10.93
CA LEU A 182 2.86 4.33 -10.84
C LEU A 182 3.37 3.55 -9.63
N THR A 183 2.45 3.00 -8.86
CA THR A 183 2.73 2.12 -7.73
C THR A 183 1.83 0.89 -7.79
N LEU A 184 2.37 -0.26 -7.43
CA LEU A 184 1.69 -1.55 -7.48
C LEU A 184 1.75 -2.21 -6.10
N ASP A 185 0.61 -2.57 -5.53
CA ASP A 185 0.51 -3.11 -4.19
C ASP A 185 0.26 -4.62 -4.17
N ASP A 186 0.41 -5.21 -2.99
CA ASP A 186 0.18 -6.59 -2.59
C ASP A 186 1.24 -7.56 -3.14
N GLY A 187 1.13 -7.97 -4.37
CA GLY A 187 1.95 -9.02 -4.96
C GLY A 187 1.19 -10.33 -5.16
N ILE A 188 -0.16 -10.28 -5.27
CA ILE A 188 -1.00 -11.47 -5.44
C ILE A 188 -0.73 -12.13 -6.78
N GLU A 189 -0.75 -11.36 -7.88
CA GLU A 189 -0.51 -11.86 -9.23
C GLU A 189 0.97 -11.87 -9.59
N LYS A 190 1.44 -12.92 -10.25
CA LYS A 190 2.81 -13.10 -10.73
C LYS A 190 2.82 -13.40 -12.23
N ASP A 191 2.09 -12.60 -13.02
CA ASP A 191 2.03 -12.76 -14.47
C ASP A 191 3.41 -12.55 -15.13
N PRO A 192 4.02 -13.59 -15.74
CA PRO A 192 5.31 -13.45 -16.41
C PRO A 192 5.28 -12.45 -17.56
N ALA A 193 4.13 -12.28 -18.23
CA ALA A 193 3.96 -11.34 -19.33
C ALA A 193 4.11 -9.88 -18.85
N PHE A 194 3.78 -9.59 -17.58
CA PHE A 194 3.99 -8.25 -17.03
C PHE A 194 5.49 -7.90 -16.89
N ILE A 195 6.35 -8.86 -16.60
CA ILE A 195 7.81 -8.62 -16.61
C ILE A 195 8.27 -8.20 -18.00
N ASP A 196 7.77 -8.89 -19.04
CA ASP A 196 8.08 -8.57 -20.44
C ASP A 196 7.52 -7.19 -20.81
N GLN A 197 6.29 -6.87 -20.43
CA GLN A 197 5.68 -5.56 -20.65
C GLN A 197 6.47 -4.44 -19.99
N ALA A 198 6.84 -4.61 -18.72
CA ALA A 198 7.61 -3.63 -17.96
C ALA A 198 8.99 -3.39 -18.61
N ARG A 199 9.67 -4.47 -19.05
CA ARG A 199 10.95 -4.38 -19.75
C ARG A 199 10.82 -3.69 -21.09
N ASP A 200 9.90 -4.15 -21.93
CA ASP A 200 9.74 -3.70 -23.32
C ASP A 200 9.35 -2.21 -23.39
N LEU A 201 8.53 -1.75 -22.44
CA LEU A 201 8.10 -0.37 -22.33
C LEU A 201 9.06 0.52 -21.52
N GLY A 202 10.05 -0.07 -20.84
CA GLY A 202 10.91 0.65 -19.90
C GLY A 202 10.09 1.30 -18.78
N LEU A 203 9.01 0.63 -18.31
CA LEU A 203 8.01 1.20 -17.42
C LEU A 203 8.56 1.32 -16.00
N PRO A 204 8.67 2.54 -15.42
CA PRO A 204 9.06 2.72 -14.03
C PRO A 204 7.86 2.62 -13.10
N PHE A 205 8.03 1.93 -11.98
CA PHE A 205 7.05 1.86 -10.89
C PHE A 205 7.70 1.49 -9.56
N THR A 206 6.95 1.66 -8.46
CA THR A 206 7.33 1.20 -7.12
C THR A 206 6.38 0.08 -6.71
N GLN A 207 6.93 -1.01 -6.15
CA GLN A 207 6.18 -2.18 -5.67
C GLN A 207 6.08 -2.12 -4.16
N PHE A 208 4.88 -2.09 -3.57
CA PHE A 208 4.67 -2.22 -2.13
C PHE A 208 4.23 -3.66 -1.85
N LEU A 209 5.13 -4.44 -1.27
CA LEU A 209 5.02 -5.89 -1.20
C LEU A 209 4.57 -6.38 0.18
N GLU A 210 3.62 -7.30 0.19
CA GLU A 210 3.07 -8.00 1.34
C GLU A 210 3.57 -9.45 1.35
N ASP A 211 4.03 -9.97 2.50
CA ASP A 211 4.66 -11.30 2.58
C ASP A 211 3.67 -12.45 2.36
N GLU A 212 2.50 -12.42 3.01
CA GLU A 212 1.56 -13.54 3.03
C GLU A 212 1.14 -13.98 1.63
N VAL A 213 0.81 -13.02 0.74
CA VAL A 213 0.37 -13.35 -0.62
C VAL A 213 1.51 -13.61 -1.59
N ILE A 214 2.74 -13.18 -1.27
CA ILE A 214 3.93 -13.47 -2.07
C ILE A 214 4.43 -14.88 -1.79
N GLY A 215 4.49 -15.28 -0.53
CA GLY A 215 5.00 -16.59 -0.12
C GLY A 215 6.43 -16.82 -0.63
N ASP A 216 6.65 -17.90 -1.37
CA ASP A 216 7.97 -18.24 -1.91
C ASP A 216 8.31 -17.58 -3.26
N HIS A 217 7.45 -16.70 -3.78
CA HIS A 217 7.60 -16.13 -5.13
C HIS A 217 8.37 -14.81 -5.20
N TYR A 218 9.26 -14.52 -4.26
CA TYR A 218 10.07 -13.29 -4.24
C TYR A 218 10.96 -13.11 -5.48
N ASP A 219 11.32 -14.18 -6.19
CA ASP A 219 12.10 -14.12 -7.43
C ASP A 219 11.38 -13.36 -8.56
N TYR A 220 10.06 -13.41 -8.59
CA TYR A 220 9.28 -12.63 -9.54
C TYR A 220 9.51 -11.12 -9.35
N PHE A 221 9.43 -10.64 -8.11
CA PHE A 221 9.62 -9.23 -7.76
C PHE A 221 11.08 -8.79 -7.85
N ARG A 222 12.02 -9.72 -7.62
CA ARG A 222 13.45 -9.48 -7.89
C ARG A 222 13.68 -9.18 -9.37
N ARG A 223 13.11 -9.94 -10.29
CA ARG A 223 13.21 -9.71 -11.75
C ARG A 223 12.63 -8.34 -12.14
N LEU A 224 11.50 -7.94 -11.58
CA LEU A 224 10.96 -6.60 -11.79
C LEU A 224 11.88 -5.50 -11.24
N ARG A 225 12.52 -5.74 -10.09
CA ARG A 225 13.52 -4.83 -9.52
C ARG A 225 14.77 -4.69 -10.41
N GLU A 226 15.23 -5.77 -11.01
CA GLU A 226 16.38 -5.78 -11.93
C GLU A 226 16.14 -4.91 -13.17
N LEU A 227 14.89 -4.67 -13.54
CA LEU A 227 14.51 -3.69 -14.55
C LEU A 227 14.62 -2.24 -14.06
N GLY A 228 15.06 -2.01 -12.82
CA GLY A 228 15.22 -0.68 -12.22
C GLY A 228 14.04 -0.22 -11.37
N ASN A 229 13.04 -1.06 -11.17
CA ASN A 229 11.89 -0.76 -10.32
C ASN A 229 12.25 -0.88 -8.84
N ARG A 230 11.53 -0.15 -7.97
CA ARG A 230 11.81 -0.11 -6.55
C ARG A 230 10.79 -0.92 -5.76
N ILE A 231 11.19 -1.28 -4.54
CA ILE A 231 10.35 -2.05 -3.61
C ILE A 231 10.19 -1.23 -2.33
N GLY A 232 8.96 -1.17 -1.84
CA GLY A 232 8.55 -0.65 -0.55
C GLY A 232 7.87 -1.74 0.28
N ASN A 233 7.58 -1.42 1.52
CA ASN A 233 6.97 -2.30 2.51
C ASN A 233 5.44 -2.14 2.52
N HIS A 234 4.69 -3.27 2.58
CA HIS A 234 3.23 -3.30 2.66
C HIS A 234 2.70 -4.23 3.77
N THR A 235 3.47 -4.41 4.85
CA THR A 235 3.21 -5.31 5.98
C THR A 235 3.40 -6.80 5.69
N LEU A 236 3.33 -7.62 6.73
CA LEU A 236 3.40 -9.09 6.61
C LEU A 236 2.09 -9.68 6.08
N THR A 237 0.93 -9.30 6.66
CA THR A 237 -0.36 -9.99 6.49
C THR A 237 -1.52 -9.09 6.07
N HIS A 238 -1.22 -7.85 5.63
CA HIS A 238 -2.20 -6.88 5.13
C HIS A 238 -3.34 -6.50 6.11
N PRO A 239 -3.07 -6.29 7.43
CA PRO A 239 -4.11 -5.93 8.38
C PRO A 239 -4.50 -4.45 8.27
N LYS A 240 -5.66 -4.09 8.79
CA LYS A 240 -5.95 -2.71 9.16
C LYS A 240 -5.11 -2.33 10.37
N LEU A 241 -4.26 -1.32 10.24
CA LEU A 241 -3.32 -0.94 11.30
C LEU A 241 -3.90 0.07 12.28
N ALA A 242 -4.71 1.04 11.82
CA ALA A 242 -5.25 2.08 12.67
C ALA A 242 -6.18 1.50 13.75
N GLY A 243 -5.86 1.82 15.01
CA GLY A 243 -6.59 1.32 16.17
C GLY A 243 -6.00 0.07 16.82
N GLU A 244 -5.06 -0.60 16.14
CA GLU A 244 -4.31 -1.71 16.73
C GLU A 244 -3.23 -1.18 17.68
N ASP A 245 -2.79 -2.03 18.61
CA ASP A 245 -1.72 -1.63 19.52
C ASP A 245 -0.38 -1.45 18.79
N TYR A 246 0.51 -0.68 19.41
CA TYR A 246 1.81 -0.36 18.82
C TYR A 246 2.68 -1.61 18.56
N ALA A 247 2.65 -2.60 19.44
CA ALA A 247 3.48 -3.80 19.31
C ALA A 247 3.05 -4.65 18.12
N PHE A 248 1.74 -4.77 17.87
CA PHE A 248 1.19 -5.43 16.69
C PHE A 248 1.59 -4.69 15.40
N GLN A 249 1.39 -3.36 15.36
CA GLN A 249 1.75 -2.56 14.19
C GLN A 249 3.26 -2.62 13.91
N LEU A 250 4.10 -2.56 14.95
CA LEU A 250 5.55 -2.70 14.83
C LEU A 250 5.94 -4.08 14.28
N HIS A 251 5.30 -5.15 14.76
CA HIS A 251 5.53 -6.51 14.26
C HIS A 251 5.22 -6.64 12.77
N GLU A 252 4.08 -6.15 12.33
CA GLU A 252 3.64 -6.19 10.94
C GLU A 252 4.59 -5.42 10.01
N ILE A 253 5.03 -4.25 10.44
CA ILE A 253 5.85 -3.36 9.63
C ILE A 253 7.33 -3.77 9.65
N CYS A 254 7.92 -3.96 10.84
CA CYS A 254 9.33 -4.39 10.94
C CYS A 254 9.51 -5.83 10.46
N GLY A 255 8.56 -6.73 10.73
CA GLY A 255 8.62 -8.10 10.24
C GLY A 255 8.73 -8.15 8.72
N GLN A 256 7.97 -7.34 8.00
CA GLN A 256 8.11 -7.25 6.54
C GLN A 256 9.44 -6.62 6.11
N GLN A 257 10.02 -5.68 6.87
CA GLN A 257 11.38 -5.18 6.60
C GLN A 257 12.40 -6.31 6.67
N ASP A 258 12.31 -7.13 7.72
CA ASP A 258 13.21 -8.27 7.94
C ASP A 258 13.07 -9.31 6.81
N VAL A 259 11.84 -9.59 6.36
CA VAL A 259 11.60 -10.48 5.21
C VAL A 259 12.20 -9.90 3.93
N LEU A 260 11.98 -8.62 3.63
CA LEU A 260 12.54 -7.97 2.44
C LEU A 260 14.07 -7.93 2.47
N HIS A 261 14.65 -7.73 3.65
CA HIS A 261 16.09 -7.84 3.84
C HIS A 261 16.59 -9.27 3.57
N TYR A 262 15.97 -10.26 4.19
CA TYR A 262 16.37 -11.67 4.05
C TYR A 262 16.20 -12.21 2.62
N ARG A 263 15.03 -11.95 1.99
CA ARG A 263 14.68 -12.50 0.67
C ARG A 263 15.36 -11.77 -0.49
N LEU A 264 15.56 -10.44 -0.36
CA LEU A 264 15.97 -9.57 -1.47
C LEU A 264 17.24 -8.75 -1.18
N GLY A 265 17.78 -8.79 0.04
CA GLY A 265 18.92 -7.96 0.45
C GLY A 265 18.59 -6.45 0.40
N LEU A 266 17.36 -6.06 0.78
CA LEU A 266 16.86 -4.70 0.68
C LEU A 266 16.49 -4.13 2.04
N GLU A 267 16.66 -2.81 2.17
CA GLU A 267 16.14 -1.99 3.27
C GLU A 267 15.30 -0.86 2.67
N PRO A 268 14.01 -1.12 2.33
CA PRO A 268 13.13 -0.09 1.80
C PRO A 268 12.99 1.08 2.77
N HIS A 269 12.80 2.29 2.22
CA HIS A 269 12.55 3.50 3.00
C HIS A 269 11.12 4.03 2.81
N LEU A 270 10.34 3.35 1.97
CA LEU A 270 8.95 3.68 1.66
C LEU A 270 8.03 2.62 2.24
N PHE A 271 6.96 3.07 2.86
CA PHE A 271 5.91 2.25 3.42
C PHE A 271 4.56 2.66 2.85
N ARG A 272 3.71 1.69 2.58
CA ARG A 272 2.29 1.93 2.33
C ARG A 272 1.47 1.09 3.29
N PRO A 273 0.66 1.73 4.16
CA PRO A 273 -0.23 0.97 5.03
C PRO A 273 -1.36 0.34 4.21
N PRO A 274 -1.75 -0.91 4.50
CA PRO A 274 -2.92 -1.55 3.92
C PRO A 274 -4.16 -0.65 3.97
N TYR A 275 -4.94 -0.62 2.87
CA TYR A 275 -6.14 0.24 2.71
C TYR A 275 -5.88 1.75 2.77
N GLY A 276 -4.61 2.19 2.92
CA GLY A 276 -4.26 3.59 3.22
C GLY A 276 -4.70 3.99 4.64
N ASP A 277 -4.88 3.02 5.54
CA ASP A 277 -5.36 3.18 6.91
C ASP A 277 -4.19 3.23 7.89
N TYR A 278 -4.10 4.32 8.70
CA TYR A 278 -2.98 4.54 9.60
C TYR A 278 -3.37 5.50 10.74
N ASP A 279 -2.68 5.37 11.86
CA ASP A 279 -2.75 6.28 13.00
C ASP A 279 -1.34 6.73 13.45
N TRP A 280 -1.24 7.33 14.63
CA TRP A 280 0.05 7.78 15.16
C TRP A 280 1.01 6.63 15.50
N ASN A 281 0.48 5.49 15.95
CA ASN A 281 1.26 4.29 16.20
C ASN A 281 1.85 3.74 14.89
N THR A 282 1.07 3.76 13.80
CA THR A 282 1.53 3.37 12.46
C THR A 282 2.72 4.21 11.99
N LEU A 283 2.61 5.56 12.15
CA LEU A 283 3.66 6.47 11.71
C LEU A 283 4.94 6.31 12.54
N ARG A 284 4.78 6.06 13.84
CA ARG A 284 5.89 5.79 14.74
C ARG A 284 6.54 4.44 14.43
N ALA A 285 5.76 3.37 14.31
CA ALA A 285 6.26 2.05 13.98
C ALA A 285 7.01 2.05 12.63
N ALA A 286 6.46 2.73 11.61
CA ALA A 286 7.14 2.89 10.33
C ALA A 286 8.51 3.59 10.50
N ALA A 287 8.57 4.69 11.27
CA ALA A 287 9.82 5.39 11.54
C ALA A 287 10.84 4.52 12.31
N ASP A 288 10.36 3.80 13.33
CA ASP A 288 11.19 2.90 14.15
C ASP A 288 11.73 1.70 13.34
N CYS A 289 11.03 1.29 12.25
CA CYS A 289 11.49 0.29 11.28
C CYS A 289 12.32 0.88 10.12
N GLY A 290 12.78 2.14 10.20
CA GLY A 290 13.60 2.78 9.16
C GLY A 290 12.83 3.29 7.94
N LEU A 291 11.49 3.29 7.98
CA LEU A 291 10.61 3.71 6.90
C LEU A 291 10.23 5.18 7.07
N GLY A 292 10.99 6.08 6.48
CA GLY A 292 10.83 7.52 6.69
C GLY A 292 9.61 8.16 6.00
N LYS A 293 8.97 7.44 5.06
CA LYS A 293 7.85 7.99 4.28
C LYS A 293 6.72 6.98 4.15
N VAL A 294 5.50 7.45 4.46
CA VAL A 294 4.24 6.77 4.18
C VAL A 294 3.68 7.30 2.87
N VAL A 295 3.51 6.41 1.89
CA VAL A 295 3.11 6.77 0.52
C VAL A 295 1.65 6.37 0.30
N LEU A 296 0.78 7.36 0.21
CA LEU A 296 -0.62 7.20 -0.20
C LEU A 296 -0.78 7.56 -1.69
N TRP A 297 -2.02 7.65 -2.17
CA TRP A 297 -2.33 7.91 -3.57
C TRP A 297 -3.48 8.90 -3.74
N ARG A 298 -3.59 9.47 -4.94
CA ARG A 298 -4.71 10.33 -5.33
C ARG A 298 -5.57 9.72 -6.43
N ALA A 299 -4.99 8.90 -7.27
CA ALA A 299 -5.69 8.12 -8.29
C ALA A 299 -5.48 6.63 -8.05
N GLU A 300 -6.45 5.82 -8.41
CA GLU A 300 -6.42 4.36 -8.24
C GLU A 300 -6.96 3.70 -9.50
N MET A 301 -6.24 2.68 -10.00
CA MET A 301 -6.68 1.87 -11.12
C MET A 301 -7.60 0.77 -10.64
N GLU A 302 -8.86 0.89 -11.01
CA GLU A 302 -9.90 -0.11 -10.80
C GLU A 302 -10.19 -0.87 -12.10
N PRO A 303 -10.89 -2.01 -12.07
CA PRO A 303 -11.21 -2.76 -13.28
C PRO A 303 -11.95 -1.95 -14.36
N ASP A 304 -12.67 -0.91 -13.96
CA ASP A 304 -13.43 -0.05 -14.85
C ASP A 304 -12.69 1.24 -15.28
N GLY A 305 -11.43 1.43 -14.84
CA GLY A 305 -10.58 2.57 -15.17
C GLY A 305 -10.07 3.36 -13.96
N LEU A 306 -9.45 4.51 -14.19
CA LEU A 306 -8.91 5.35 -13.12
C LEU A 306 -10.01 6.05 -12.31
N VAL A 307 -9.94 5.88 -11.00
CA VAL A 307 -10.78 6.57 -10.02
C VAL A 307 -9.94 7.60 -9.27
N TYR A 308 -10.50 8.78 -9.02
CA TYR A 308 -9.80 9.88 -8.39
C TYR A 308 -10.40 10.18 -7.01
N ARG A 309 -9.57 10.28 -5.97
CA ARG A 309 -10.04 10.67 -4.62
C ARG A 309 -10.57 12.11 -4.55
N SER A 310 -10.13 12.97 -5.49
CA SER A 310 -10.61 14.34 -5.60
C SER A 310 -10.41 14.90 -7.00
N GLY A 311 -11.40 15.63 -7.52
CA GLY A 311 -11.39 16.17 -8.87
C GLY A 311 -11.55 15.08 -9.94
N GLY A 312 -11.55 15.48 -11.21
CA GLY A 312 -11.76 14.58 -12.35
C GLY A 312 -10.56 14.57 -13.29
N GLY A 313 -9.46 13.92 -12.94
CA GLY A 313 -8.29 13.80 -13.81
C GLY A 313 -6.97 13.82 -13.07
N LEU A 314 -5.90 13.44 -13.78
CA LEU A 314 -4.54 13.46 -13.29
C LEU A 314 -3.99 14.87 -13.13
N ARG A 315 -3.09 15.05 -12.18
CA ARG A 315 -2.36 16.28 -11.92
C ARG A 315 -0.86 16.01 -11.84
N PRO A 316 -0.01 17.01 -12.13
CA PRO A 316 1.43 16.86 -11.92
C PRO A 316 1.76 16.34 -10.53
N GLY A 317 2.57 15.28 -10.47
CA GLY A 317 3.01 14.70 -9.22
C GLY A 317 2.04 13.71 -8.56
N ASP A 318 0.95 13.33 -9.22
CA ASP A 318 0.04 12.32 -8.68
C ASP A 318 0.69 10.96 -8.55
N ILE A 319 0.41 10.31 -7.42
CA ILE A 319 0.74 8.91 -7.17
C ILE A 319 -0.49 8.10 -7.52
N ILE A 320 -0.33 7.13 -8.42
CA ILE A 320 -1.37 6.23 -8.88
C ILE A 320 -1.17 4.88 -8.22
N LEU A 321 -2.19 4.41 -7.52
CA LEU A 321 -2.28 3.04 -7.01
C LEU A 321 -2.82 2.12 -8.11
N ALA A 322 -2.17 1.01 -8.31
CA ALA A 322 -2.70 -0.20 -8.93
C ALA A 322 -2.29 -1.40 -8.07
N HIS A 323 -2.68 -2.60 -8.45
CA HIS A 323 -2.38 -3.80 -7.67
C HIS A 323 -1.88 -4.91 -8.60
N PHE A 324 -1.11 -5.83 -8.04
CA PHE A 324 -0.80 -7.09 -8.71
C PHE A 324 -2.04 -7.99 -8.68
N ARG A 325 -2.91 -7.86 -9.68
CA ARG A 325 -4.18 -8.59 -9.77
C ARG A 325 -4.26 -9.37 -11.08
N GLY A 326 -4.82 -10.59 -11.02
CA GLY A 326 -5.08 -11.44 -12.16
C GLY A 326 -6.55 -11.41 -12.62
N PRO A 327 -6.90 -12.28 -13.60
CA PRO A 327 -8.23 -12.29 -14.22
C PRO A 327 -9.40 -12.43 -13.26
N ASP A 328 -9.23 -13.19 -12.19
CA ASP A 328 -10.27 -13.40 -11.17
C ASP A 328 -10.70 -12.09 -10.47
N MET A 329 -9.77 -11.15 -10.35
CA MET A 329 -9.99 -9.85 -9.71
C MET A 329 -10.25 -8.72 -10.71
N LEU A 330 -9.91 -8.94 -11.98
CA LEU A 330 -9.98 -7.95 -13.06
C LEU A 330 -11.11 -8.24 -14.06
N LYS A 331 -12.17 -8.95 -13.66
CA LYS A 331 -13.30 -9.30 -14.53
C LYS A 331 -12.88 -10.04 -15.82
N GLY A 332 -11.85 -10.89 -15.73
CA GLY A 332 -11.31 -11.65 -16.83
C GLY A 332 -10.16 -10.99 -17.60
N ALA A 333 -9.85 -9.71 -17.33
CA ALA A 333 -8.67 -9.05 -17.92
C ALA A 333 -7.39 -9.52 -17.23
N THR A 334 -6.29 -9.55 -17.97
CA THR A 334 -4.97 -9.85 -17.43
C THR A 334 -4.36 -8.63 -16.73
N MET A 335 -3.30 -8.83 -15.94
CA MET A 335 -2.52 -7.73 -15.39
C MET A 335 -1.97 -6.81 -16.47
N THR A 336 -1.49 -7.38 -17.58
CA THR A 336 -0.98 -6.60 -18.72
C THR A 336 -2.05 -5.79 -19.42
N ASP A 337 -3.31 -6.27 -19.50
CA ASP A 337 -4.44 -5.50 -20.02
C ASP A 337 -4.77 -4.31 -19.11
N MET A 338 -4.80 -4.53 -17.80
CA MET A 338 -5.03 -3.47 -16.81
C MET A 338 -3.95 -2.38 -16.92
N ILE A 339 -2.67 -2.76 -16.97
CA ILE A 339 -1.58 -1.79 -17.11
C ILE A 339 -1.64 -1.06 -18.45
N THR A 340 -1.97 -1.75 -19.54
CA THR A 340 -2.18 -1.11 -20.85
C THR A 340 -3.30 -0.07 -20.79
N SER A 341 -4.43 -0.41 -20.17
CA SER A 341 -5.56 0.51 -19.97
C SER A 341 -5.15 1.74 -19.15
N LEU A 342 -4.44 1.55 -18.04
CA LEU A 342 -3.89 2.63 -17.22
C LEU A 342 -2.95 3.53 -18.03
N LEU A 343 -2.03 2.95 -18.80
CA LEU A 343 -1.07 3.71 -19.61
C LEU A 343 -1.74 4.52 -20.71
N ARG A 344 -2.78 3.99 -21.35
CA ARG A 344 -3.62 4.75 -22.31
C ARG A 344 -4.26 5.97 -21.66
N GLU A 345 -4.82 5.79 -20.46
CA GLU A 345 -5.44 6.87 -19.68
C GLU A 345 -4.43 7.95 -19.29
N VAL A 346 -3.24 7.55 -18.83
CA VAL A 346 -2.12 8.46 -18.52
C VAL A 346 -1.69 9.25 -19.75
N GLN A 347 -1.53 8.58 -20.90
CA GLN A 347 -1.15 9.21 -22.16
C GLN A 347 -2.24 10.14 -22.71
N ALA A 348 -3.52 9.76 -22.61
CA ALA A 348 -4.64 10.58 -23.06
C ALA A 348 -4.67 11.93 -22.33
N GLN A 349 -4.28 11.94 -21.05
CA GLN A 349 -4.19 13.13 -20.25
C GLN A 349 -2.83 13.87 -20.38
N GLY A 350 -1.92 13.38 -21.24
CA GLY A 350 -0.64 14.02 -21.57
C GLY A 350 0.39 13.96 -20.46
N PHE A 351 0.41 12.86 -19.67
CA PHE A 351 1.41 12.63 -18.63
C PHE A 351 2.42 11.56 -19.04
N ALA A 352 3.64 11.69 -18.51
CA ALA A 352 4.64 10.65 -18.50
C ALA A 352 4.60 9.90 -17.15
N VAL A 353 5.01 8.63 -17.15
CA VAL A 353 5.28 7.88 -15.92
C VAL A 353 6.73 8.09 -15.54
N ALA A 354 6.99 8.53 -14.31
CA ALA A 354 8.34 8.72 -13.78
C ALA A 354 8.58 7.85 -12.55
N ARG A 355 9.86 7.69 -12.17
CA ARG A 355 10.22 6.97 -10.95
C ARG A 355 9.97 7.85 -9.73
N LEU A 356 9.19 7.36 -8.77
CA LEU A 356 8.82 8.09 -7.56
C LEU A 356 10.06 8.49 -6.74
N GLU A 357 11.00 7.57 -6.58
CA GLU A 357 12.20 7.75 -5.74
C GLU A 357 13.16 8.81 -6.28
N ASP A 358 13.04 9.17 -7.53
CA ASP A 358 13.83 10.28 -8.11
C ASP A 358 13.32 11.65 -7.62
N TYR A 359 12.10 11.72 -7.09
CA TYR A 359 11.42 12.93 -6.67
C TYR A 359 11.24 13.09 -5.16
N ILE A 360 11.35 11.99 -4.38
CA ILE A 360 11.12 12.00 -2.92
C ILE A 360 12.29 11.50 -2.10
#